data_41da37f1d02ac659546b7aff0cd764c3
#
_entry.id   41da37f1d02ac659546b7aff0cd764c3
#
_cell.length_a   1.000
_cell.length_b   1.000
_cell.length_c   1.000
_cell.angle_alpha   90.00
_cell.angle_beta   90.00
_cell.angle_gamma   90.00
#
_symmetry.space_group_name_H-M   'P 1'
#
loop_
_entity.id
_entity.type
_entity.pdbx_description
1 polymer ?
#
loop_
_entity_poly.entity_id
_entity_poly.type
_entity_poly.pdbx_seq_one_letter_code
_entity_poly.pdbx_strand_id
1 'polypeptide(L)'
;MATIWDPIAVRTCISAGENTDLQLRFGGKMSKAGGNPIDAKVTVCRIIFDAVQSFGDSVVLLGDSVLINVEGIDVILNTVRSQVFNPDVFSNFGINPIDKEILVVKSTNHFHDAFSEIASEILYVAIDGLYPSNPTTNGYRNLNRQLWPLIKNPHEFNS
;
A
#
# COMPACT_ATOMS: atom_id res chain seq x y z
N MET A 1 -9.13 2.08 -5.07
CA MET A 1 -7.92 2.95 -5.16
C MET A 1 -6.84 2.41 -4.25
N ALA A 2 -5.55 2.50 -4.61
CA ALA A 2 -4.42 1.95 -3.84
C ALA A 2 -3.14 2.78 -4.05
N THR A 3 -2.14 2.58 -3.17
CA THR A 3 -0.78 3.08 -3.36
C THR A 3 0.18 1.94 -3.66
N ILE A 4 1.08 2.12 -4.62
CA ILE A 4 2.06 1.13 -5.03
C ILE A 4 3.45 1.75 -5.07
N TRP A 5 4.38 1.18 -4.32
CA TRP A 5 5.78 1.57 -4.38
C TRP A 5 6.43 1.01 -5.65
N ASP A 6 6.67 1.87 -6.61
CA ASP A 6 7.28 1.52 -7.90
C ASP A 6 8.04 2.70 -8.53
N PRO A 7 9.28 2.96 -8.12
CA PRO A 7 10.06 4.08 -8.63
C PRO A 7 10.32 4.04 -10.14
N ILE A 8 10.30 2.85 -10.75
CA ILE A 8 10.52 2.69 -12.18
C ILE A 8 9.29 3.18 -12.96
N ALA A 9 8.10 2.73 -12.54
CA ALA A 9 6.86 3.17 -13.16
C ALA A 9 6.62 4.67 -12.97
N VAL A 10 6.93 5.22 -11.77
CA VAL A 10 6.86 6.67 -11.53
C VAL A 10 7.71 7.44 -12.53
N ARG A 11 8.98 7.07 -12.72
CA ARG A 11 9.87 7.74 -13.69
C ARG A 11 9.36 7.66 -15.12
N THR A 12 8.79 6.51 -15.50
CA THR A 12 8.17 6.35 -16.84
C THR A 12 7.01 7.31 -17.00
N CYS A 13 6.12 7.43 -16.01
CA CYS A 13 4.99 8.36 -16.04
C CYS A 13 5.44 9.83 -16.06
N ILE A 14 6.44 10.19 -15.25
CA ILE A 14 7.01 11.57 -15.25
C ILE A 14 7.55 11.91 -16.64
N SER A 15 8.27 10.99 -17.28
CA SER A 15 8.80 11.21 -18.62
C SER A 15 7.71 11.33 -19.70
N ALA A 16 6.57 10.68 -19.52
CA ALA A 16 5.43 10.77 -20.42
C ALA A 16 4.64 12.08 -20.23
N GLY A 17 4.57 12.60 -19.01
CA GLY A 17 3.82 13.80 -18.66
C GLY A 17 2.35 13.53 -18.32
N GLU A 18 1.70 14.53 -17.67
CA GLU A 18 0.28 14.46 -17.33
C GLU A 18 -0.61 14.41 -18.59
N ASN A 19 -1.79 13.84 -18.43
CA ASN A 19 -2.81 13.65 -19.48
C ASN A 19 -2.34 12.79 -20.66
N THR A 20 -1.34 11.92 -20.44
CA THR A 20 -0.79 11.01 -21.45
C THR A 20 -1.24 9.58 -21.21
N ASP A 21 -1.68 8.93 -22.28
CA ASP A 21 -1.96 7.47 -22.29
C ASP A 21 -0.69 6.70 -22.65
N LEU A 22 -0.37 5.66 -21.90
CA LEU A 22 0.76 4.78 -22.21
C LEU A 22 0.50 3.33 -21.77
N GLN A 23 1.26 2.40 -22.36
CA GLN A 23 1.37 1.04 -21.84
C GLN A 23 2.37 1.03 -20.70
N LEU A 24 1.94 0.66 -19.51
CA LEU A 24 2.76 0.68 -18.30
C LEU A 24 2.80 -0.68 -17.65
N ARG A 25 4.01 -1.12 -17.27
CA ARG A 25 4.21 -2.25 -16.35
C ARG A 25 4.46 -1.69 -14.96
N PHE A 26 3.58 -1.99 -14.00
CA PHE A 26 3.68 -1.47 -12.64
C PHE A 26 3.33 -2.52 -11.57
N GLY A 27 3.78 -2.27 -10.33
CA GLY A 27 3.62 -3.20 -9.22
C GLY A 27 4.47 -4.48 -9.37
N GLY A 28 4.47 -5.33 -8.37
CA GLY A 28 5.06 -6.68 -8.37
C GLY A 28 6.57 -6.80 -8.65
N LYS A 29 7.29 -5.69 -8.90
CA LYS A 29 8.69 -5.70 -9.32
C LYS A 29 9.71 -5.69 -8.16
N MET A 30 9.29 -5.23 -6.99
CA MET A 30 10.21 -4.92 -5.89
C MET A 30 10.47 -6.10 -4.96
N SER A 31 9.71 -7.19 -5.09
CA SER A 31 9.86 -8.40 -4.28
C SER A 31 9.25 -9.60 -5.01
N LYS A 32 9.89 -10.77 -4.90
CA LYS A 32 9.34 -12.04 -5.42
C LYS A 32 8.00 -12.43 -4.77
N ALA A 33 7.75 -11.97 -3.55
CA ALA A 33 6.49 -12.20 -2.83
C ALA A 33 5.45 -11.09 -3.06
N GLY A 34 5.75 -10.08 -3.87
CA GLY A 34 4.86 -8.96 -4.17
C GLY A 34 3.80 -9.23 -5.25
N GLY A 35 3.68 -10.47 -5.70
CA GLY A 35 2.86 -10.85 -6.85
C GLY A 35 3.51 -10.51 -8.19
N ASN A 36 2.76 -10.70 -9.29
CA ASN A 36 3.24 -10.38 -10.62
C ASN A 36 3.00 -8.90 -10.95
N PRO A 37 3.87 -8.29 -11.77
CA PRO A 37 3.59 -6.97 -12.32
C PRO A 37 2.33 -6.98 -13.18
N ILE A 38 1.67 -5.83 -13.24
CA ILE A 38 0.51 -5.58 -14.09
C ILE A 38 0.99 -4.84 -15.35
N ASP A 39 0.62 -5.34 -16.52
CA ASP A 39 0.78 -4.66 -17.80
C ASP A 39 -0.58 -4.12 -18.24
N ALA A 40 -0.74 -2.81 -18.28
CA ALA A 40 -2.01 -2.19 -18.65
C ALA A 40 -1.81 -0.88 -19.42
N LYS A 41 -2.84 -0.49 -20.19
CA LYS A 41 -2.97 0.86 -20.68
C LYS A 41 -3.42 1.75 -19.52
N VAL A 42 -2.68 2.81 -19.26
CA VAL A 42 -2.97 3.75 -18.17
C VAL A 42 -3.02 5.19 -18.71
N THR A 43 -3.75 6.04 -18.02
CA THR A 43 -3.69 7.48 -18.19
C THR A 43 -2.94 8.10 -17.02
N VAL A 44 -1.92 8.90 -17.26
CA VAL A 44 -1.22 9.70 -16.25
C VAL A 44 -2.09 10.90 -15.89
N CYS A 45 -2.69 10.89 -14.70
CA CYS A 45 -3.65 11.93 -14.30
C CYS A 45 -2.97 13.11 -13.60
N ARG A 46 -2.00 12.84 -12.71
CA ARG A 46 -1.32 13.89 -11.94
C ARG A 46 0.06 13.45 -11.49
N ILE A 47 1.00 14.39 -11.47
CA ILE A 47 2.37 14.21 -10.97
C ILE A 47 2.59 15.16 -9.82
N ILE A 48 3.12 14.66 -8.70
CA ILE A 48 3.51 15.46 -7.53
C ILE A 48 4.93 15.09 -7.16
N PHE A 49 5.83 16.07 -7.22
CA PHE A 49 7.20 15.92 -6.74
C PHE A 49 7.23 16.08 -5.21
N ASP A 50 8.08 15.29 -4.56
CA ASP A 50 8.25 15.30 -3.10
C ASP A 50 6.92 15.19 -2.33
N ALA A 51 6.01 14.34 -2.82
CA ALA A 51 4.72 14.10 -2.20
C ALA A 51 4.88 13.59 -0.77
N VAL A 52 3.94 13.96 0.07
CA VAL A 52 3.91 13.62 1.50
C VAL A 52 2.53 13.15 1.92
N GLN A 53 2.45 12.55 3.11
CA GLN A 53 1.21 12.28 3.83
C GLN A 53 1.40 12.58 5.32
N SER A 54 0.31 12.75 6.04
CA SER A 54 0.31 12.95 7.49
C SER A 54 0.36 11.61 8.24
N PHE A 55 0.99 11.61 9.40
CA PHE A 55 0.92 10.55 10.39
C PHE A 55 0.91 11.18 11.79
N GLY A 56 -0.27 11.40 12.35
CA GLY A 56 -0.46 12.29 13.50
C GLY A 56 0.08 13.68 13.19
N ASP A 57 0.93 14.22 14.06
CA ASP A 57 1.59 15.52 13.88
C ASP A 57 2.84 15.45 12.98
N SER A 58 3.18 14.27 12.47
CA SER A 58 4.36 14.06 11.64
C SER A 58 4.02 14.05 10.15
N VAL A 59 5.01 14.45 9.34
CA VAL A 59 4.95 14.37 7.88
C VAL A 59 5.79 13.20 7.41
N VAL A 60 5.23 12.35 6.56
CA VAL A 60 5.87 11.16 6.01
C VAL A 60 6.04 11.32 4.50
N LEU A 61 7.27 11.13 4.02
CA LEU A 61 7.62 11.25 2.61
C LEU A 61 7.06 10.07 1.81
N LEU A 62 6.48 10.39 0.65
CA LEU A 62 6.13 9.45 -0.43
C LEU A 62 7.12 9.54 -1.59
N GLY A 63 7.88 10.65 -1.66
CA GLY A 63 8.74 11.02 -2.76
C GLY A 63 7.95 11.39 -4.01
N ASP A 64 8.61 11.40 -5.16
CA ASP A 64 7.91 11.65 -6.41
C ASP A 64 6.81 10.62 -6.59
N SER A 65 5.61 11.10 -6.87
CA SER A 65 4.43 10.27 -6.91
C SER A 65 3.52 10.66 -8.06
N VAL A 66 2.83 9.67 -8.61
CA VAL A 66 1.99 9.82 -9.79
C VAL A 66 0.64 9.15 -9.56
N LEU A 67 -0.43 9.87 -9.86
CA LEU A 67 -1.75 9.30 -9.99
C LEU A 67 -1.94 8.80 -11.42
N ILE A 68 -2.23 7.52 -11.56
CA ILE A 68 -2.65 6.91 -12.82
C ILE A 68 -4.09 6.41 -12.71
N ASN A 69 -4.79 6.43 -13.84
CA ASN A 69 -6.08 5.75 -13.98
C ASN A 69 -5.94 4.52 -14.88
N VAL A 70 -6.46 3.40 -14.42
CA VAL A 70 -6.47 2.10 -15.12
C VAL A 70 -7.90 1.60 -15.13
N GLU A 71 -8.57 1.66 -16.29
CA GLU A 71 -9.94 1.16 -16.45
C GLU A 71 -10.93 1.68 -15.38
N GLY A 72 -10.81 2.96 -15.02
CA GLY A 72 -11.64 3.59 -13.97
C GLY A 72 -11.11 3.43 -12.55
N ILE A 73 -10.02 2.69 -12.35
CA ILE A 73 -9.38 2.51 -11.05
C ILE A 73 -8.24 3.51 -10.90
N ASP A 74 -8.31 4.34 -9.87
CA ASP A 74 -7.24 5.27 -9.54
C ASP A 74 -6.16 4.57 -8.72
N VAL A 75 -4.90 4.71 -9.13
CA VAL A 75 -3.73 4.13 -8.46
C VAL A 75 -2.66 5.20 -8.27
N ILE A 76 -2.15 5.34 -7.06
CA ILE A 76 -1.02 6.20 -6.76
C ILE A 76 0.26 5.37 -6.78
N LEU A 77 1.20 5.72 -7.64
CA LEU A 77 2.54 5.17 -7.68
C LEU A 77 3.48 6.11 -6.94
N ASN A 78 4.39 5.60 -6.14
CA ASN A 78 5.31 6.42 -5.33
C ASN A 78 6.75 5.87 -5.34
N THR A 79 7.73 6.74 -5.07
CA THR A 79 9.15 6.38 -5.11
C THR A 79 9.73 5.99 -3.76
N VAL A 80 9.18 6.45 -2.64
CA VAL A 80 9.61 6.11 -1.29
C VAL A 80 8.73 5.02 -0.72
N ARG A 81 9.32 3.93 -0.22
CA ARG A 81 8.56 2.84 0.40
C ARG A 81 7.90 3.32 1.68
N SER A 82 6.59 3.39 1.68
CA SER A 82 5.78 3.81 2.82
C SER A 82 4.51 2.96 2.94
N GLN A 83 3.92 2.98 4.12
CA GLN A 83 2.54 2.53 4.34
C GLN A 83 1.59 3.70 4.05
N VAL A 84 0.30 3.43 3.96
CA VAL A 84 -0.73 4.46 3.93
C VAL A 84 -1.20 4.70 5.36
N PHE A 85 -1.12 5.96 5.81
CA PHE A 85 -1.47 6.36 7.17
C PHE A 85 -2.73 7.21 7.23
N ASN A 86 -2.91 8.10 6.26
CA ASN A 86 -3.95 9.12 6.30
C ASN A 86 -4.66 9.28 4.95
N PRO A 87 -5.96 9.60 4.92
CA PRO A 87 -6.70 9.90 3.69
C PRO A 87 -6.11 11.03 2.83
N ASP A 88 -5.28 11.91 3.42
CA ASP A 88 -4.61 12.99 2.68
C ASP A 88 -3.69 12.48 1.56
N VAL A 89 -3.19 11.25 1.65
CA VAL A 89 -2.48 10.60 0.53
C VAL A 89 -3.29 10.62 -0.76
N PHE A 90 -4.62 10.60 -0.66
CA PHE A 90 -5.53 10.66 -1.81
C PHE A 90 -5.96 12.08 -2.13
N SER A 91 -6.31 12.88 -1.11
CA SER A 91 -6.79 14.24 -1.31
C SER A 91 -5.71 15.18 -1.85
N ASN A 92 -4.45 14.94 -1.55
CA ASN A 92 -3.32 15.65 -2.17
C ASN A 92 -3.28 15.49 -3.70
N PHE A 93 -3.80 14.38 -4.23
CA PHE A 93 -3.96 14.17 -5.68
C PHE A 93 -5.27 14.69 -6.24
N GLY A 94 -6.09 15.39 -5.43
CA GLY A 94 -7.38 15.93 -5.83
C GLY A 94 -8.51 14.91 -5.83
N ILE A 95 -8.31 13.77 -5.16
CA ILE A 95 -9.32 12.73 -5.02
C ILE A 95 -9.94 12.83 -3.64
N ASN A 96 -11.26 13.00 -3.58
CA ASN A 96 -11.97 12.87 -2.31
C ASN A 96 -12.17 11.39 -1.97
N PRO A 97 -11.56 10.87 -0.89
CA PRO A 97 -11.69 9.45 -0.55
C PRO A 97 -13.13 9.02 -0.24
N ILE A 98 -13.96 9.93 0.27
CA ILE A 98 -15.37 9.65 0.62
C ILE A 98 -16.21 9.32 -0.63
N ASP A 99 -15.85 9.84 -1.79
CA ASP A 99 -16.56 9.60 -3.04
C ASP A 99 -16.22 8.23 -3.68
N LYS A 100 -15.34 7.46 -3.06
CA LYS A 100 -14.90 6.16 -3.57
C LYS A 100 -15.61 5.02 -2.86
N GLU A 101 -16.20 4.11 -3.63
CA GLU A 101 -16.84 2.90 -3.10
C GLU A 101 -15.84 1.99 -2.36
N ILE A 102 -14.61 1.90 -2.87
CA ILE A 102 -13.58 1.03 -2.30
C ILE A 102 -12.24 1.78 -2.23
N LEU A 103 -11.67 1.86 -1.03
CA LEU A 103 -10.29 2.28 -0.78
C LEU A 103 -9.46 1.07 -0.38
N VAL A 104 -8.37 0.82 -1.10
CA VAL A 104 -7.41 -0.23 -0.75
C VAL A 104 -6.20 0.41 -0.10
N VAL A 105 -5.99 0.14 1.18
CA VAL A 105 -4.90 0.69 1.99
C VAL A 105 -3.89 -0.39 2.28
N LYS A 106 -2.65 -0.17 1.89
CA LYS A 106 -1.55 -1.06 2.20
C LYS A 106 -0.87 -0.61 3.50
N SER A 107 -1.41 -1.07 4.60
CA SER A 107 -0.91 -0.76 5.94
C SER A 107 -1.25 -1.92 6.89
N THR A 108 -0.61 -1.97 8.07
CA THR A 108 -0.96 -2.95 9.11
C THR A 108 -2.16 -2.45 9.94
N ASN A 109 -1.92 -1.55 10.91
CA ASN A 109 -2.97 -0.99 11.77
C ASN A 109 -2.97 0.54 11.80
N HIS A 110 -1.88 1.19 11.38
CA HIS A 110 -1.71 2.63 11.50
C HIS A 110 -2.73 3.47 10.71
N PHE A 111 -3.37 2.88 9.70
CA PHE A 111 -4.40 3.54 8.90
C PHE A 111 -5.73 3.67 9.65
N HIS A 112 -5.97 2.80 10.67
CA HIS A 112 -7.30 2.57 11.23
C HIS A 112 -7.93 3.87 11.75
N ASP A 113 -7.23 4.63 12.58
CA ASP A 113 -7.79 5.81 13.22
C ASP A 113 -8.28 6.84 12.19
N ALA A 114 -7.43 7.18 11.21
CA ALA A 114 -7.77 8.19 10.21
C ALA A 114 -8.82 7.71 9.18
N PHE A 115 -8.85 6.42 8.84
CA PHE A 115 -9.79 5.90 7.86
C PHE A 115 -11.12 5.46 8.48
N SER A 116 -11.17 5.10 9.76
CA SER A 116 -12.41 4.72 10.44
C SER A 116 -13.42 5.86 10.52
N GLU A 117 -12.96 7.10 10.48
CA GLU A 117 -13.84 8.28 10.47
C GLU A 117 -14.62 8.46 9.16
N ILE A 118 -14.09 7.91 8.05
CA ILE A 118 -14.66 8.09 6.71
C ILE A 118 -15.21 6.79 6.10
N ALA A 119 -14.84 5.63 6.64
CA ALA A 119 -15.25 4.33 6.13
C ALA A 119 -16.53 3.84 6.81
N SER A 120 -17.50 3.37 6.02
CA SER A 120 -18.69 2.68 6.54
C SER A 120 -18.36 1.26 7.01
N GLU A 121 -17.35 0.62 6.42
CA GLU A 121 -16.88 -0.73 6.75
C GLU A 121 -15.39 -0.85 6.50
N ILE A 122 -14.69 -1.61 7.34
CA ILE A 122 -13.27 -1.91 7.20
C ILE A 122 -13.08 -3.42 7.11
N LEU A 123 -12.54 -3.87 5.97
CA LEU A 123 -12.24 -5.27 5.71
C LEU A 123 -10.73 -5.52 5.78
N TYR A 124 -10.31 -6.42 6.65
CA TYR A 124 -8.92 -6.86 6.72
C TYR A 124 -8.70 -8.06 5.80
N VAL A 125 -7.86 -7.87 4.79
CA VAL A 125 -7.56 -8.90 3.80
C VAL A 125 -6.16 -9.45 4.05
N ALA A 126 -6.06 -10.76 4.28
CA ALA A 126 -4.80 -11.48 4.32
C ALA A 126 -4.47 -12.04 2.94
N ILE A 127 -3.23 -11.84 2.51
CA ILE A 127 -2.68 -12.42 1.28
C ILE A 127 -1.43 -13.21 1.62
N ASP A 128 -1.12 -14.21 0.79
CA ASP A 128 0.15 -14.91 0.86
C ASP A 128 1.29 -13.95 0.51
N GLY A 129 2.11 -13.63 1.50
CA GLY A 129 3.19 -12.66 1.36
C GLY A 129 4.34 -12.94 2.32
N LEU A 130 5.38 -12.08 2.30
CA LEU A 130 6.55 -12.20 3.18
C LEU A 130 6.19 -12.06 4.68
N TYR A 131 5.10 -11.37 4.98
CA TYR A 131 4.63 -11.10 6.34
C TYR A 131 3.16 -11.48 6.44
N PRO A 132 2.84 -12.78 6.56
CA PRO A 132 1.47 -13.21 6.78
C PRO A 132 0.93 -12.62 8.07
N SER A 133 -0.32 -12.19 8.05
CA SER A 133 -1.00 -11.58 9.21
C SER A 133 -1.18 -12.56 10.37
N ASN A 134 -1.14 -13.87 10.10
CA ASN A 134 -1.22 -14.90 11.13
C ASN A 134 0.17 -15.49 11.39
N PRO A 135 0.81 -15.22 12.55
CA PRO A 135 2.13 -15.75 12.87
C PRO A 135 2.16 -17.27 13.03
N THR A 136 1.01 -17.92 13.23
CA THR A 136 0.95 -19.39 13.36
C THR A 136 1.15 -20.12 12.03
N THR A 137 0.91 -19.45 10.92
CA THR A 137 1.08 -20.00 9.56
C THR A 137 2.47 -19.77 8.99
N ASN A 138 3.32 -19.00 9.69
CA ASN A 138 4.69 -18.72 9.25
C ASN A 138 5.53 -20.00 9.31
N GLY A 139 6.10 -20.37 8.15
CA GLY A 139 6.97 -21.52 8.00
C GLY A 139 8.39 -21.31 8.55
N TYR A 140 8.55 -20.64 9.70
CA TYR A 140 9.85 -20.48 10.32
C TYR A 140 10.45 -21.84 10.68
N ARG A 141 11.63 -22.17 10.15
CA ARG A 141 12.30 -23.46 10.36
C ARG A 141 13.10 -23.54 11.65
N ASN A 142 13.63 -22.40 12.12
CA ASN A 142 14.52 -22.30 13.26
C ASN A 142 13.87 -21.64 14.48
N LEU A 143 12.54 -21.49 14.47
CA LEU A 143 11.82 -20.91 15.58
C LEU A 143 11.57 -21.97 16.66
N ASN A 144 11.90 -21.66 17.93
CA ASN A 144 11.39 -22.42 19.05
C ASN A 144 9.86 -22.28 19.05
N ARG A 145 9.15 -23.42 18.94
CA ARG A 145 7.69 -23.42 18.83
C ARG A 145 6.96 -23.22 20.16
N GLN A 146 7.68 -23.19 21.28
CA GLN A 146 7.14 -22.88 22.61
C GLN A 146 7.05 -21.36 22.84
N LEU A 147 6.44 -20.64 21.90
CA LEU A 147 6.27 -19.19 21.94
C LEU A 147 4.80 -18.81 21.76
N TRP A 148 4.35 -17.78 22.43
CA TRP A 148 3.07 -17.15 22.14
C TRP A 148 3.15 -16.43 20.77
N PRO A 149 2.12 -16.47 19.93
CA PRO A 149 0.81 -17.11 20.07
C PRO A 149 0.72 -18.55 19.55
N LEU A 150 1.84 -19.22 19.24
CA LEU A 150 1.87 -20.60 18.74
C LEU A 150 1.34 -21.57 19.79
N ILE A 151 1.59 -21.28 21.07
CA ILE A 151 1.01 -21.97 22.21
C ILE A 151 0.37 -20.95 23.16
N LYS A 152 -0.68 -21.36 23.86
CA LYS A 152 -1.48 -20.47 24.71
C LYS A 152 -0.68 -19.94 25.92
N ASN A 153 0.14 -20.78 26.52
CA ASN A 153 1.00 -20.40 27.64
C ASN A 153 2.40 -21.04 27.50
N PRO A 154 3.41 -20.29 27.03
CA PRO A 154 4.76 -20.80 26.88
C PRO A 154 5.48 -21.11 28.20
N HIS A 155 4.93 -20.72 29.36
CA HIS A 155 5.52 -20.90 30.67
C HIS A 155 5.03 -22.16 31.39
N GLU A 156 4.01 -22.84 30.90
CA GLU A 156 3.47 -24.06 31.53
C GLU A 156 4.39 -25.29 31.44
N PHE A 157 5.41 -25.26 30.58
CA PHE A 157 6.31 -26.39 30.31
C PHE A 157 7.67 -26.32 31.05
N ASN A 158 7.87 -25.32 31.92
CA ASN A 158 9.11 -25.13 32.68
C ASN A 158 8.97 -25.50 34.17
N SER A 159 8.02 -26.36 34.54
CA SER A 159 7.84 -26.91 35.90
C SER A 159 8.04 -28.40 35.92
#